data_2e0236b1a49dd20e916cd6f5764ec49c
#
_entry.id   2e0236b1a49dd20e916cd6f5764ec49c
#
_cell.length_a   1.000
_cell.length_b   1.000
_cell.length_c   1.000
_cell.angle_alpha   90.00
_cell.angle_beta   90.00
_cell.angle_gamma   90.00
#
_symmetry.space_group_name_H-M   'P 1'
#
loop_
_entity.id
_entity.type
_entity.pdbx_description
1 polymer ?
#
loop_
_entity_poly.entity_id
_entity_poly.type
_entity_poly.pdbx_seq_one_letter_code
_entity_poly.pdbx_strand_id
1 'polypeptide(L)'
;MKFYLFLFTCILISGHASAQNIRQVAGMDLSVAYQEYGGIMAGKSVTGEAARVAGVLYTNVIGTHAKSIIKIDTRSNASLFTAQIAIADNKINYQDTKLISYPLVDGKKLWYNTDKNSKIFAGLEGLNGNVEKGSVVFSITGDGRQLYKSPLIRQGDTPTKVQVNLAGVKILELIVEDGGDGASGDHALWIDPLITYSEIVPVTVGTDFAGDLPVMDPQVKRKLEQKIAQLPVVELPMEKPGFDWLINADKSETNIYRTADNKNIIITNSMVSRVFRIMPNLATIDIINKMTGENMLRAVGTEGSIRIDGKTWNIGGLAGQPERGFLKPEWLDKLSTMPNSFMVEDFEISPLQESIPWARNRWALNKQAPSGKMLTFTLRGTNEHKDLIIKLNIVVYDKIPVIRKDFEIVNQSSRPINIDHFCLEQLAFAEPESPGGGNPDKFRLPNIHVESDYA
;
A
#
# COMPACT_ATOMS: atom_id res chain seq x y z
N MET A 1 69.83 -19.52 -31.24
CA MET A 1 68.86 -18.40 -31.07
C MET A 1 67.55 -18.99 -30.61
N LYS A 2 67.23 -18.91 -29.28
CA LYS A 2 65.97 -19.46 -28.69
C LYS A 2 64.99 -18.30 -28.55
N PHE A 3 63.86 -18.37 -29.28
CA PHE A 3 62.74 -17.44 -29.11
C PHE A 3 61.86 -17.93 -27.95
N TYR A 4 61.67 -17.11 -26.93
CA TYR A 4 60.65 -17.31 -25.91
C TYR A 4 59.37 -16.49 -26.28
N LEU A 5 58.27 -17.20 -26.48
CA LEU A 5 56.95 -16.62 -26.71
C LEU A 5 56.29 -16.39 -25.33
N PHE A 6 56.14 -15.12 -24.95
CA PHE A 6 55.36 -14.76 -23.76
C PHE A 6 53.85 -14.63 -24.15
N LEU A 7 53.04 -15.55 -23.63
CA LEU A 7 51.60 -15.50 -23.78
C LEU A 7 51.04 -14.59 -22.67
N PHE A 8 50.60 -13.40 -23.02
CA PHE A 8 49.84 -12.52 -22.10
C PHE A 8 48.37 -12.97 -22.05
N THR A 9 47.98 -13.60 -20.98
CA THR A 9 46.55 -13.92 -20.71
C THR A 9 45.90 -12.67 -20.14
N CYS A 10 45.16 -11.92 -20.95
CA CYS A 10 44.26 -10.88 -20.48
C CYS A 10 43.06 -11.53 -19.79
N ILE A 11 43.02 -11.48 -18.46
CA ILE A 11 41.81 -11.78 -17.68
C ILE A 11 40.88 -10.59 -17.83
N LEU A 12 39.89 -10.73 -18.71
CA LEU A 12 38.74 -9.82 -18.76
C LEU A 12 37.89 -10.08 -17.51
N ILE A 13 38.07 -9.27 -16.48
CA ILE A 13 37.11 -9.17 -15.39
C ILE A 13 35.89 -8.45 -15.95
N SER A 14 34.90 -9.20 -16.42
CA SER A 14 33.58 -8.67 -16.74
C SER A 14 32.89 -8.28 -15.43
N GLY A 15 33.08 -7.04 -15.01
CA GLY A 15 32.26 -6.44 -13.97
C GLY A 15 30.83 -6.36 -14.49
N HIS A 16 29.94 -7.21 -13.99
CA HIS A 16 28.51 -7.05 -14.19
C HIS A 16 28.12 -5.77 -13.46
N ALA A 17 27.94 -4.67 -14.20
CA ALA A 17 27.26 -3.50 -13.67
C ALA A 17 25.81 -3.92 -13.42
N SER A 18 25.46 -4.26 -12.18
CA SER A 18 24.08 -4.46 -11.78
C SER A 18 23.32 -3.16 -12.06
N ALA A 19 22.22 -3.25 -12.78
CA ALA A 19 21.37 -2.08 -13.05
C ALA A 19 20.87 -1.55 -11.71
N GLN A 20 21.21 -0.31 -11.38
CA GLN A 20 20.72 0.34 -10.18
C GLN A 20 19.34 0.93 -10.45
N ASN A 21 18.38 0.61 -9.59
CA ASN A 21 17.04 1.16 -9.60
C ASN A 21 16.94 2.29 -8.56
N ILE A 22 15.99 3.20 -8.78
CA ILE A 22 15.72 4.30 -7.85
C ILE A 22 14.28 4.17 -7.35
N ARG A 23 14.10 4.27 -6.03
CA ARG A 23 12.80 4.33 -5.36
C ARG A 23 12.60 5.71 -4.74
N GLN A 24 11.54 6.39 -5.13
CA GLN A 24 11.08 7.61 -4.46
C GLN A 24 10.36 7.22 -3.16
N VAL A 25 10.85 7.70 -2.02
CA VAL A 25 10.22 7.40 -0.72
C VAL A 25 8.86 8.09 -0.59
N ALA A 26 8.68 9.27 -1.19
CA ALA A 26 7.40 9.96 -1.23
C ALA A 26 6.29 9.17 -1.97
N GLY A 27 6.65 8.23 -2.84
CA GLY A 27 5.72 7.34 -3.53
C GLY A 27 5.50 5.99 -2.81
N MET A 28 5.98 5.82 -1.58
CA MET A 28 5.72 4.63 -0.76
C MET A 28 4.41 4.78 0.03
N ASP A 29 3.96 3.70 0.65
CA ASP A 29 2.86 3.75 1.59
C ASP A 29 3.32 4.37 2.92
N LEU A 30 3.07 5.65 3.10
CA LEU A 30 3.44 6.38 4.32
C LEU A 30 2.41 6.26 5.44
N SER A 31 1.28 5.57 5.23
CA SER A 31 0.24 5.40 6.25
C SER A 31 0.69 4.57 7.47
N VAL A 32 1.73 3.75 7.28
CA VAL A 32 2.33 2.93 8.34
C VAL A 32 3.41 3.67 9.15
N ALA A 33 3.79 4.87 8.73
CA ALA A 33 4.80 5.67 9.43
C ALA A 33 4.20 6.35 10.68
N TYR A 34 5.05 6.58 11.66
CA TYR A 34 4.65 7.26 12.90
C TYR A 34 4.80 8.77 12.78
N GLN A 35 3.83 9.49 13.29
CA GLN A 35 3.91 10.93 13.53
C GLN A 35 3.08 11.30 14.75
N GLU A 36 3.63 12.15 15.61
CA GLU A 36 2.99 12.53 16.87
C GLU A 36 1.80 13.48 16.64
N TYR A 37 1.89 14.35 15.65
CA TYR A 37 0.85 15.34 15.34
C TYR A 37 0.52 15.37 13.86
N GLY A 38 -0.78 15.19 13.55
CA GLY A 38 -1.29 15.16 12.17
C GLY A 38 -0.90 13.89 11.41
N GLY A 39 -0.83 13.96 10.09
CA GLY A 39 -0.46 12.85 9.20
C GLY A 39 0.70 13.24 8.27
N ILE A 40 1.54 12.27 7.93
CA ILE A 40 2.61 12.46 6.95
C ILE A 40 2.00 12.67 5.56
N MET A 41 2.47 13.69 4.84
CA MET A 41 1.94 14.09 3.53
C MET A 41 2.95 13.87 2.41
N ALA A 42 2.60 13.05 1.42
CA ALA A 42 3.37 12.94 0.19
C ALA A 42 3.04 14.08 -0.76
N GLY A 43 4.07 14.68 -1.37
CA GLY A 43 3.93 15.76 -2.37
C GLY A 43 3.51 17.13 -1.81
N LYS A 44 3.37 17.27 -0.50
CA LYS A 44 2.87 18.48 0.16
C LYS A 44 3.59 18.73 1.49
N SER A 45 3.45 19.93 2.03
CA SER A 45 3.75 20.20 3.43
C SER A 45 2.80 19.43 4.35
N VAL A 46 3.17 19.23 5.61
CA VAL A 46 2.31 18.57 6.63
C VAL A 46 0.95 19.28 6.81
N THR A 47 0.85 20.54 6.47
CA THR A 47 -0.42 21.31 6.50
C THR A 47 -1.34 21.02 5.30
N GLY A 48 -0.90 20.20 4.35
CA GLY A 48 -1.61 19.97 3.09
C GLY A 48 -1.40 21.03 2.01
N GLU A 49 -0.66 22.10 2.32
CA GLU A 49 -0.29 23.17 1.39
C GLU A 49 0.86 22.74 0.47
N ALA A 50 1.06 23.50 -0.62
CA ALA A 50 2.20 23.29 -1.50
C ALA A 50 3.52 23.48 -0.73
N ALA A 51 4.41 22.49 -0.81
CA ALA A 51 5.68 22.52 -0.09
C ALA A 51 6.63 23.58 -0.70
N ARG A 52 6.89 24.65 0.04
CA ARG A 52 7.83 25.71 -0.36
C ARG A 52 8.90 25.89 0.71
N VAL A 53 10.11 26.21 0.26
CA VAL A 53 11.22 26.63 1.13
C VAL A 53 11.84 27.88 0.51
N ALA A 54 11.90 28.96 1.26
CA ALA A 54 12.35 30.28 0.77
C ALA A 54 11.64 30.70 -0.54
N GLY A 55 10.33 30.39 -0.65
CA GLY A 55 9.50 30.68 -1.81
C GLY A 55 9.62 29.70 -2.99
N VAL A 56 10.61 28.81 -2.99
CA VAL A 56 10.80 27.79 -4.05
C VAL A 56 9.85 26.61 -3.81
N LEU A 57 9.12 26.21 -4.85
CA LEU A 57 8.19 25.07 -4.81
C LEU A 57 8.93 23.75 -5.03
N TYR A 58 8.62 22.76 -4.19
CA TYR A 58 9.10 21.38 -4.31
C TYR A 58 7.90 20.44 -4.40
N THR A 59 7.94 19.48 -5.33
CA THR A 59 6.82 18.56 -5.60
C THR A 59 7.09 17.13 -5.17
N ASN A 60 8.35 16.67 -5.22
CA ASN A 60 8.73 15.36 -4.71
C ASN A 60 9.20 15.48 -3.26
N VAL A 61 8.26 15.58 -2.34
CA VAL A 61 8.53 15.84 -0.93
C VAL A 61 7.74 14.91 -0.03
N ILE A 62 8.22 14.75 1.19
CA ILE A 62 7.44 14.24 2.32
C ILE A 62 7.35 15.34 3.34
N GLY A 63 6.14 15.86 3.55
CA GLY A 63 5.84 16.80 4.63
C GLY A 63 5.54 16.04 5.91
N THR A 64 6.24 16.39 6.97
CA THR A 64 6.14 15.74 8.27
C THR A 64 6.26 16.77 9.40
N HIS A 65 5.83 16.38 10.60
CA HIS A 65 5.93 17.17 11.81
C HIS A 65 6.85 16.48 12.83
N ALA A 66 7.52 17.21 13.69
CA ALA A 66 8.21 16.62 14.82
C ALA A 66 7.20 16.13 15.89
N LYS A 67 7.29 14.93 16.44
CA LYS A 67 8.24 13.86 16.13
C LYS A 67 7.65 12.94 15.06
N SER A 68 8.48 12.50 14.11
CA SER A 68 8.04 11.51 13.12
C SER A 68 9.14 10.51 12.82
N ILE A 69 8.72 9.30 12.41
CA ILE A 69 9.58 8.18 12.04
C ILE A 69 9.01 7.49 10.82
N ILE A 70 9.77 7.45 9.72
CA ILE A 70 9.48 6.64 8.56
C ILE A 70 10.47 5.49 8.55
N LYS A 71 9.96 4.26 8.74
CA LYS A 71 10.76 3.04 8.79
C LYS A 71 10.64 2.28 7.48
N ILE A 72 11.78 1.88 6.90
CA ILE A 72 11.85 1.26 5.58
C ILE A 72 12.69 0.00 5.67
N ASP A 73 12.13 -1.14 5.27
CA ASP A 73 12.89 -2.37 5.04
C ASP A 73 13.52 -2.32 3.64
N THR A 74 14.83 -2.21 3.59
CA THR A 74 15.62 -2.16 2.35
C THR A 74 16.02 -3.55 1.85
N ARG A 75 15.73 -4.59 2.61
CA ARG A 75 16.15 -5.98 2.34
C ARG A 75 17.67 -6.13 2.20
N SER A 76 18.44 -5.26 2.84
CA SER A 76 19.91 -5.17 2.66
C SER A 76 20.34 -5.01 1.20
N ASN A 77 19.44 -4.50 0.36
CA ASN A 77 19.58 -4.44 -1.09
C ASN A 77 19.71 -3.00 -1.61
N ALA A 78 19.64 -2.02 -0.70
CA ALA A 78 19.90 -0.62 -1.00
C ALA A 78 21.39 -0.29 -0.86
N SER A 79 21.84 0.64 -1.71
CA SER A 79 23.23 1.12 -1.71
C SER A 79 23.36 2.54 -1.24
N LEU A 80 22.35 3.39 -1.48
CA LEU A 80 22.43 4.82 -1.24
C LEU A 80 21.05 5.42 -0.89
N PHE A 81 21.03 6.33 0.08
CA PHE A 81 19.91 7.25 0.30
C PHE A 81 20.38 8.69 0.02
N THR A 82 19.56 9.45 -0.70
CA THR A 82 19.77 10.88 -0.94
C THR A 82 18.50 11.67 -0.67
N ALA A 83 18.63 12.86 -0.14
CA ALA A 83 17.54 13.81 0.06
C ALA A 83 18.10 15.24 0.23
N GLN A 84 17.20 16.22 0.30
CA GLN A 84 17.46 17.49 0.95
C GLN A 84 16.49 17.61 2.13
N ILE A 85 16.92 18.31 3.19
CA ILE A 85 16.14 18.52 4.40
C ILE A 85 15.93 20.02 4.62
N ALA A 86 14.72 20.41 5.02
CA ALA A 86 14.35 21.79 5.29
C ALA A 86 13.11 21.88 6.16
N ILE A 87 12.73 23.08 6.58
CA ILE A 87 11.42 23.41 7.13
C ILE A 87 10.62 24.15 6.07
N ALA A 88 9.35 23.80 5.88
CA ALA A 88 8.46 24.47 4.94
C ALA A 88 8.20 25.92 5.34
N ASP A 89 7.98 26.78 4.34
CA ASP A 89 7.53 28.14 4.57
C ASP A 89 6.14 28.14 5.23
N ASN A 90 6.07 28.57 6.48
CA ASN A 90 4.81 28.75 7.19
C ASN A 90 4.21 30.12 6.87
N LYS A 91 3.95 30.40 5.60
CA LYS A 91 3.21 31.61 5.24
C LYS A 91 1.72 31.31 5.23
N ILE A 92 1.07 31.49 6.35
CA ILE A 92 -0.29 31.98 6.33
C ILE A 92 -0.16 33.45 5.91
N ASN A 93 -0.46 33.75 4.65
CA ASN A 93 -0.46 35.13 4.20
C ASN A 93 -1.75 35.77 4.71
N TYR A 94 -1.71 36.32 5.92
CA TYR A 94 -2.85 37.00 6.57
C TYR A 94 -3.33 38.21 5.81
N GLN A 95 -2.54 38.74 4.86
CA GLN A 95 -2.90 39.93 4.08
C GLN A 95 -4.03 39.64 3.06
N ASP A 96 -4.19 38.39 2.61
CA ASP A 96 -5.19 37.98 1.63
C ASP A 96 -6.39 37.24 2.25
N THR A 97 -6.47 37.15 3.58
CA THR A 97 -7.54 36.45 4.27
C THR A 97 -8.44 37.42 5.02
N LYS A 98 -9.72 37.45 4.68
CA LYS A 98 -10.74 38.12 5.50
C LYS A 98 -10.97 37.29 6.76
N LEU A 99 -10.32 37.65 7.85
CA LEU A 99 -10.52 37.04 9.14
C LEU A 99 -11.63 37.77 9.90
N ILE A 100 -12.66 37.03 10.32
CA ILE A 100 -13.70 37.55 11.22
C ILE A 100 -13.48 36.91 12.58
N SER A 101 -13.38 37.75 13.63
CA SER A 101 -13.28 37.30 15.01
C SER A 101 -14.64 37.33 15.70
N TYR A 102 -14.95 36.27 16.42
CA TYR A 102 -16.13 36.21 17.30
C TYR A 102 -15.64 36.15 18.76
N PRO A 103 -16.18 36.98 19.66
CA PRO A 103 -15.87 36.86 21.08
C PRO A 103 -16.44 35.55 21.64
N LEU A 104 -15.63 34.82 22.40
CA LEU A 104 -16.06 33.67 23.16
C LEU A 104 -16.39 34.06 24.60
N VAL A 105 -17.20 33.26 25.27
CA VAL A 105 -17.71 33.53 26.65
C VAL A 105 -16.56 33.63 27.66
N ASP A 106 -15.41 33.03 27.39
CA ASP A 106 -14.19 33.06 28.21
C ASP A 106 -13.20 34.19 27.86
N GLY A 107 -13.61 35.16 27.04
CA GLY A 107 -12.76 36.27 26.61
C GLY A 107 -11.79 35.93 25.47
N LYS A 108 -11.78 34.69 24.98
CA LYS A 108 -11.00 34.30 23.80
C LYS A 108 -11.73 34.68 22.52
N LYS A 109 -10.97 34.83 21.43
CA LYS A 109 -11.52 35.11 20.10
C LYS A 109 -11.38 33.91 19.20
N LEU A 110 -12.46 33.54 18.52
CA LEU A 110 -12.43 32.53 17.46
C LEU A 110 -12.31 33.26 16.10
N TRP A 111 -11.32 32.88 15.32
CA TRP A 111 -11.06 33.47 14.02
C TRP A 111 -11.53 32.53 12.90
N TYR A 112 -12.19 33.08 11.89
CA TYR A 112 -12.64 32.34 10.70
C TYR A 112 -12.03 32.96 9.45
N ASN A 113 -11.61 32.10 8.51
CA ASN A 113 -11.32 32.50 7.16
C ASN A 113 -12.61 32.42 6.33
N THR A 114 -13.15 33.56 5.90
CA THR A 114 -14.42 33.64 5.18
C THR A 114 -14.30 33.25 3.71
N ASP A 115 -13.10 33.29 3.14
CA ASP A 115 -12.89 33.03 1.71
C ASP A 115 -12.73 31.53 1.42
N LYS A 116 -12.45 30.70 2.41
CA LYS A 116 -12.17 29.25 2.25
C LYS A 116 -13.04 28.32 3.10
N ASN A 117 -14.10 28.82 3.76
CA ASN A 117 -14.97 28.03 4.65
C ASN A 117 -14.23 27.17 5.71
N SER A 118 -12.98 27.49 6.04
CA SER A 118 -12.18 26.74 6.98
C SER A 118 -12.14 27.42 8.36
N LYS A 119 -12.43 26.63 9.39
CA LYS A 119 -12.31 27.07 10.77
C LYS A 119 -10.82 27.08 11.15
N ILE A 120 -10.32 28.24 11.53
CA ILE A 120 -9.00 28.36 12.16
C ILE A 120 -9.22 28.30 13.67
N PHE A 121 -8.67 27.29 14.34
CA PHE A 121 -8.95 27.01 15.72
C PHE A 121 -8.34 28.01 16.70
N ALA A 122 -9.06 28.20 17.82
CA ALA A 122 -8.69 29.06 18.92
C ALA A 122 -7.40 28.57 19.62
N GLY A 123 -6.54 29.51 19.89
CA GLY A 123 -5.21 29.34 20.48
C GLY A 123 -4.23 30.38 19.99
N LEU A 124 -4.70 31.30 19.16
CA LEU A 124 -3.91 32.39 18.63
C LEU A 124 -3.81 33.56 19.62
N GLU A 125 -3.46 33.27 20.85
CA GLU A 125 -2.86 34.30 21.71
C GLU A 125 -1.47 34.55 21.13
N GLY A 126 -1.32 35.66 20.36
CA GLY A 126 -0.03 36.02 19.81
C GLY A 126 0.02 36.35 18.33
N LEU A 127 -1.09 36.62 17.65
CA LEU A 127 -1.11 37.14 16.27
C LEU A 127 -0.58 38.60 16.16
N ASN A 128 0.31 38.98 17.06
CA ASN A 128 1.17 40.16 16.89
C ASN A 128 2.49 39.76 16.20
N GLY A 129 2.38 39.10 15.01
CA GLY A 129 3.51 39.04 14.09
C GLY A 129 4.63 38.04 14.37
N ASN A 130 4.65 37.34 15.49
CA ASN A 130 5.63 36.30 15.76
C ASN A 130 4.98 34.92 15.57
N VAL A 131 4.91 34.45 14.32
CA VAL A 131 4.80 33.02 14.05
C VAL A 131 6.07 32.37 14.62
N GLU A 132 5.95 31.51 15.61
CA GLU A 132 7.10 30.74 16.10
C GLU A 132 7.74 30.03 14.91
N LYS A 133 9.03 30.33 14.71
CA LYS A 133 9.78 29.71 13.63
C LYS A 133 10.14 28.31 14.07
N GLY A 134 9.58 27.31 13.42
CA GLY A 134 9.90 25.91 13.70
C GLY A 134 11.39 25.64 13.64
N SER A 135 11.84 24.71 14.47
CA SER A 135 13.21 24.23 14.47
C SER A 135 13.25 22.71 14.68
N VAL A 136 13.96 21.98 13.80
CA VAL A 136 13.98 20.51 13.83
C VAL A 136 15.39 19.96 13.68
N VAL A 137 15.55 18.72 14.13
CA VAL A 137 16.74 17.91 13.87
C VAL A 137 16.33 16.68 13.07
N PHE A 138 16.98 16.49 11.93
CA PHE A 138 16.81 15.28 11.12
C PHE A 138 17.87 14.26 11.49
N SER A 139 17.44 13.00 11.67
CA SER A 139 18.32 11.87 11.90
C SER A 139 18.02 10.74 10.95
N ILE A 140 19.04 10.01 10.56
CA ILE A 140 18.91 8.80 9.76
C ILE A 140 19.63 7.67 10.50
N THR A 141 18.92 6.58 10.78
CA THR A 141 19.50 5.38 11.37
C THR A 141 19.46 4.22 10.39
N GLY A 142 20.41 3.31 10.50
CA GLY A 142 20.47 2.04 9.80
C GLY A 142 20.69 0.91 10.80
N ASP A 143 19.72 -0.01 10.92
CA ASP A 143 19.76 -1.12 11.90
C ASP A 143 20.01 -0.61 13.33
N GLY A 144 19.34 0.50 13.71
CA GLY A 144 19.48 1.14 15.02
C GLY A 144 20.77 1.96 15.21
N ARG A 145 21.68 1.97 14.25
CA ARG A 145 22.92 2.78 14.29
C ARG A 145 22.71 4.11 13.58
N GLN A 146 23.10 5.21 14.21
CA GLN A 146 23.05 6.53 13.59
C GLN A 146 24.01 6.61 12.39
N LEU A 147 23.47 6.89 11.21
CA LEU A 147 24.20 7.09 9.95
C LEU A 147 24.37 8.58 9.63
N TYR A 148 23.39 9.39 10.02
CA TYR A 148 23.42 10.83 9.85
C TYR A 148 22.63 11.52 10.95
N LYS A 149 23.08 12.73 11.33
CA LYS A 149 22.32 13.67 12.18
C LYS A 149 22.60 15.08 11.69
N SER A 150 21.57 15.86 11.45
CA SER A 150 21.71 17.25 11.02
C SER A 150 22.12 18.15 12.18
N PRO A 151 22.69 19.33 11.90
CA PRO A 151 22.58 20.43 12.81
C PRO A 151 21.11 20.80 13.02
N LEU A 152 20.84 21.74 13.92
CA LEU A 152 19.51 22.32 14.07
C LEU A 152 19.14 23.09 12.80
N ILE A 153 18.06 22.66 12.12
CA ILE A 153 17.50 23.31 10.93
C ILE A 153 16.38 24.23 11.39
N ARG A 154 16.38 25.46 10.91
CA ARG A 154 15.38 26.48 11.23
C ARG A 154 14.56 26.88 10.02
N GLN A 155 13.36 27.34 10.26
CA GLN A 155 12.55 27.92 9.19
C GLN A 155 13.28 29.12 8.55
N GLY A 156 13.40 29.08 7.21
CA GLY A 156 14.11 30.08 6.41
C GLY A 156 15.56 29.69 6.05
N ASP A 157 16.06 28.58 6.62
CA ASP A 157 17.33 28.02 6.18
C ASP A 157 17.21 27.45 4.76
N THR A 158 18.29 27.46 4.01
CA THR A 158 18.36 26.83 2.69
C THR A 158 18.36 25.30 2.85
N PRO A 159 17.72 24.56 1.92
CA PRO A 159 17.71 23.10 1.99
C PRO A 159 19.11 22.51 2.04
N THR A 160 19.33 21.63 3.01
CA THR A 160 20.62 20.96 3.23
C THR A 160 20.62 19.59 2.55
N LYS A 161 21.61 19.32 1.71
CA LYS A 161 21.77 18.02 1.04
C LYS A 161 22.22 16.96 2.02
N VAL A 162 21.61 15.77 1.92
CA VAL A 162 21.93 14.58 2.70
C VAL A 162 22.21 13.43 1.76
N GLN A 163 23.28 12.71 2.04
CA GLN A 163 23.65 11.50 1.33
C GLN A 163 24.20 10.47 2.33
N VAL A 164 23.62 9.25 2.33
CA VAL A 164 23.94 8.19 3.28
C VAL A 164 24.17 6.88 2.54
N ASN A 165 25.31 6.23 2.81
CA ASN A 165 25.58 4.88 2.32
C ASN A 165 24.69 3.86 3.06
N LEU A 166 23.96 3.04 2.31
CA LEU A 166 23.06 2.00 2.81
C LEU A 166 23.56 0.59 2.59
N ALA A 167 24.80 0.39 2.14
CA ALA A 167 25.34 -0.95 1.91
C ALA A 167 25.24 -1.80 3.18
N GLY A 168 24.50 -2.93 3.09
CA GLY A 168 24.26 -3.85 4.21
C GLY A 168 23.24 -3.40 5.23
N VAL A 169 22.68 -2.18 5.12
CA VAL A 169 21.58 -1.72 5.97
C VAL A 169 20.32 -2.47 5.59
N LYS A 170 19.63 -3.05 6.57
CA LYS A 170 18.35 -3.73 6.39
C LYS A 170 17.17 -2.82 6.73
N ILE A 171 17.21 -2.19 7.88
CA ILE A 171 16.16 -1.26 8.33
C ILE A 171 16.72 0.16 8.33
N LEU A 172 16.16 0.99 7.49
CA LEU A 172 16.44 2.43 7.42
C LEU A 172 15.32 3.18 8.15
N GLU A 173 15.68 4.12 9.02
CA GLU A 173 14.71 5.02 9.65
C GLU A 173 15.04 6.46 9.33
N LEU A 174 14.07 7.20 8.85
CA LEU A 174 14.12 8.65 8.64
C LEU A 174 13.35 9.30 9.80
N ILE A 175 14.05 10.05 10.64
CA ILE A 175 13.53 10.58 11.90
C ILE A 175 13.58 12.09 11.88
N VAL A 176 12.52 12.74 12.36
CA VAL A 176 12.48 14.17 12.65
C VAL A 176 12.13 14.35 14.12
N GLU A 177 12.95 15.10 14.82
CA GLU A 177 12.76 15.50 16.21
C GLU A 177 12.65 17.03 16.30
N ASP A 178 11.98 17.52 17.35
CA ASP A 178 11.96 18.95 17.62
C ASP A 178 13.37 19.50 17.89
N GLY A 179 13.54 20.80 17.75
CA GLY A 179 14.82 21.47 18.00
C GLY A 179 15.16 21.67 19.48
N GLY A 180 14.29 21.21 20.40
CA GLY A 180 14.41 21.42 21.84
C GLY A 180 13.66 22.65 22.34
N ASP A 181 12.89 23.33 21.47
CA ASP A 181 12.05 24.50 21.77
C ASP A 181 10.54 24.18 21.66
N GLY A 182 10.19 22.90 21.51
CA GLY A 182 8.83 22.42 21.34
C GLY A 182 8.46 22.29 19.86
N ALA A 183 7.39 21.55 19.60
CA ALA A 183 7.03 21.16 18.23
C ALA A 183 6.26 22.22 17.42
N SER A 184 6.11 23.45 17.94
CA SER A 184 5.34 24.50 17.25
C SER A 184 6.02 24.97 15.96
N GLY A 185 5.33 24.87 14.83
CA GLY A 185 5.87 25.29 13.53
C GLY A 185 6.86 24.32 12.88
N ASP A 186 7.05 23.13 13.42
CA ASP A 186 8.00 22.10 12.98
C ASP A 186 7.55 21.37 11.71
N HIS A 187 7.27 22.14 10.66
CA HIS A 187 6.80 21.62 9.37
C HIS A 187 7.99 21.15 8.52
N ALA A 188 8.56 20.03 8.90
CA ALA A 188 9.74 19.44 8.27
C ALA A 188 9.44 18.88 6.87
N LEU A 189 10.43 18.96 6.01
CA LEU A 189 10.40 18.41 4.65
C LEU A 189 11.59 17.50 4.39
N TRP A 190 11.32 16.27 3.93
CA TRP A 190 12.27 15.48 3.16
C TRP A 190 12.03 15.80 1.68
N ILE A 191 12.95 16.46 1.01
CA ILE A 191 12.86 16.90 -0.38
C ILE A 191 13.67 15.92 -1.24
N ASP A 192 13.08 15.41 -2.31
CA ASP A 192 13.65 14.39 -3.21
C ASP A 192 14.25 13.20 -2.46
N PRO A 193 13.51 12.56 -1.55
CA PRO A 193 13.99 11.41 -0.80
C PRO A 193 14.04 10.17 -1.69
N LEU A 194 15.26 9.76 -2.08
CA LEU A 194 15.51 8.69 -3.04
C LEU A 194 16.34 7.57 -2.42
N ILE A 195 15.98 6.31 -2.69
CA ILE A 195 16.76 5.12 -2.37
C ILE A 195 17.22 4.46 -3.67
N THR A 196 18.53 4.29 -3.79
CA THR A 196 19.14 3.47 -4.85
C THR A 196 19.23 2.03 -4.37
N TYR A 197 18.74 1.08 -5.16
CA TYR A 197 18.72 -0.35 -4.82
C TYR A 197 18.99 -1.21 -6.06
N SER A 198 19.30 -2.51 -5.88
CA SER A 198 19.64 -3.40 -7.00
C SER A 198 18.44 -4.23 -7.48
N GLU A 199 17.98 -5.18 -6.67
CA GLU A 199 17.01 -6.20 -7.13
C GLU A 199 15.63 -6.07 -6.48
N ILE A 200 15.58 -5.99 -5.14
CA ILE A 200 14.34 -6.03 -4.38
C ILE A 200 13.93 -4.63 -3.96
N VAL A 201 12.69 -4.28 -4.27
CA VAL A 201 12.14 -2.95 -3.99
C VAL A 201 12.04 -2.72 -2.47
N PRO A 202 12.61 -1.63 -1.93
CA PRO A 202 12.41 -1.21 -0.55
C PRO A 202 10.93 -0.89 -0.27
N VAL A 203 10.46 -1.21 0.94
CA VAL A 203 9.08 -0.97 1.38
C VAL A 203 9.05 -0.33 2.76
N THR A 204 8.05 0.53 2.98
CA THR A 204 7.78 1.08 4.32
C THR A 204 7.19 0.00 5.23
N VAL A 205 7.55 0.05 6.50
CA VAL A 205 7.06 -0.86 7.55
C VAL A 205 6.65 -0.06 8.78
N GLY A 206 5.74 -0.59 9.59
CA GLY A 206 5.34 0.06 10.84
C GLY A 206 6.51 0.19 11.81
N THR A 207 6.45 1.15 12.71
CA THR A 207 7.51 1.38 13.71
C THR A 207 7.65 0.24 14.71
N ASP A 208 6.58 -0.54 14.91
CA ASP A 208 6.55 -1.77 15.69
C ASP A 208 7.12 -3.00 14.95
N PHE A 209 7.43 -2.84 13.65
CA PHE A 209 8.01 -3.92 12.86
C PHE A 209 9.44 -4.23 13.32
N ALA A 210 9.63 -5.44 13.87
CA ALA A 210 10.91 -5.88 14.43
C ALA A 210 11.50 -7.11 13.73
N GLY A 211 10.88 -7.55 12.61
CA GLY A 211 11.24 -8.79 11.94
C GLY A 211 11.69 -8.63 10.49
N ASP A 212 11.92 -9.76 9.84
CA ASP A 212 12.07 -9.84 8.39
C ASP A 212 10.70 -9.82 7.71
N LEU A 213 10.63 -9.23 6.51
CA LEU A 213 9.46 -9.45 5.66
C LEU A 213 9.34 -10.95 5.38
N PRO A 214 8.13 -11.52 5.43
CA PRO A 214 7.94 -12.93 5.18
C PRO A 214 8.46 -13.33 3.79
N VAL A 215 9.16 -14.43 3.71
CA VAL A 215 9.67 -15.02 2.46
C VAL A 215 8.99 -16.37 2.25
N MET A 216 8.50 -16.59 1.04
CA MET A 216 7.88 -17.86 0.69
C MET A 216 8.89 -19.00 0.75
N ASP A 217 8.54 -20.09 1.47
CA ASP A 217 9.34 -21.30 1.52
C ASP A 217 9.57 -21.86 0.10
N PRO A 218 10.80 -22.23 -0.28
CA PRO A 218 11.10 -22.77 -1.60
C PRO A 218 10.35 -24.07 -1.94
N GLN A 219 9.97 -24.87 -0.94
CA GLN A 219 9.17 -26.08 -1.16
C GLN A 219 7.71 -25.72 -1.45
N VAL A 220 7.16 -24.75 -0.69
CA VAL A 220 5.80 -24.21 -0.94
C VAL A 220 5.75 -23.59 -2.34
N LYS A 221 6.76 -22.80 -2.71
CA LYS A 221 6.86 -22.20 -4.05
C LYS A 221 6.78 -23.26 -5.14
N ARG A 222 7.60 -24.30 -5.08
CA ARG A 222 7.59 -25.40 -6.05
C ARG A 222 6.25 -26.12 -6.11
N LYS A 223 5.63 -26.38 -4.96
CA LYS A 223 4.30 -27.00 -4.88
C LYS A 223 3.25 -26.15 -5.59
N LEU A 224 3.22 -24.84 -5.32
CA LEU A 224 2.27 -23.91 -5.94
C LEU A 224 2.50 -23.83 -7.46
N GLU A 225 3.75 -23.70 -7.91
CA GLU A 225 4.10 -23.70 -9.35
C GLU A 225 3.61 -24.95 -10.07
N GLN A 226 3.79 -26.13 -9.46
CA GLN A 226 3.30 -27.41 -10.02
C GLN A 226 1.77 -27.47 -10.09
N LYS A 227 1.07 -27.01 -9.05
CA LYS A 227 -0.41 -26.97 -9.04
C LYS A 227 -0.96 -25.98 -10.05
N ILE A 228 -0.38 -24.79 -10.15
CA ILE A 228 -0.76 -23.75 -11.12
C ILE A 228 -0.59 -24.30 -12.55
N ALA A 229 0.51 -24.97 -12.84
CA ALA A 229 0.80 -25.53 -14.16
C ALA A 229 -0.24 -26.55 -14.66
N GLN A 230 -1.01 -27.15 -13.75
CA GLN A 230 -2.09 -28.10 -14.10
C GLN A 230 -3.39 -27.40 -14.51
N LEU A 231 -3.54 -26.11 -14.23
CA LEU A 231 -4.73 -25.36 -14.61
C LEU A 231 -4.74 -25.08 -16.12
N PRO A 232 -5.91 -25.03 -16.75
CA PRO A 232 -6.03 -24.63 -18.15
C PRO A 232 -5.56 -23.19 -18.33
N VAL A 233 -5.00 -22.89 -19.50
CA VAL A 233 -4.48 -21.55 -19.84
C VAL A 233 -5.60 -20.69 -20.40
N VAL A 234 -5.58 -19.41 -20.04
CA VAL A 234 -6.35 -18.36 -20.70
C VAL A 234 -5.50 -17.14 -20.93
N GLU A 235 -5.73 -16.41 -22.03
CA GLU A 235 -5.10 -15.12 -22.31
C GLU A 235 -5.96 -13.98 -21.77
N LEU A 236 -5.29 -12.93 -21.29
CA LEU A 236 -5.92 -11.69 -20.89
C LEU A 236 -5.58 -10.60 -21.95
N PRO A 237 -6.51 -9.68 -22.27
CA PRO A 237 -7.88 -9.56 -21.73
C PRO A 237 -8.82 -10.62 -22.30
N MET A 238 -9.81 -11.01 -21.52
CA MET A 238 -10.84 -11.96 -21.95
C MET A 238 -11.87 -11.25 -22.84
N GLU A 239 -12.45 -12.00 -23.78
CA GLU A 239 -13.50 -11.48 -24.65
C GLU A 239 -14.75 -11.01 -23.87
N LYS A 240 -15.35 -9.92 -24.34
CA LYS A 240 -16.61 -9.42 -23.82
C LYS A 240 -17.75 -10.35 -24.25
N PRO A 241 -18.72 -10.65 -23.37
CA PRO A 241 -19.92 -11.37 -23.78
C PRO A 241 -20.73 -10.51 -24.76
N GLY A 242 -21.20 -11.14 -25.83
CA GLY A 242 -22.00 -10.49 -26.88
C GLY A 242 -23.50 -10.37 -26.53
N PHE A 243 -23.88 -10.42 -25.25
CA PHE A 243 -25.28 -10.41 -24.80
C PHE A 243 -25.49 -9.51 -23.57
N ASP A 244 -26.73 -9.07 -23.39
CA ASP A 244 -27.17 -8.41 -22.16
C ASP A 244 -27.74 -9.48 -21.22
N TRP A 245 -27.09 -9.73 -20.10
CA TRP A 245 -27.45 -10.76 -19.15
C TRP A 245 -28.77 -10.48 -18.39
N LEU A 246 -29.20 -9.23 -18.34
CA LEU A 246 -30.50 -8.86 -17.76
C LEU A 246 -31.67 -9.26 -18.67
N ILE A 247 -31.43 -9.34 -19.98
CA ILE A 247 -32.43 -9.70 -20.98
C ILE A 247 -32.30 -11.18 -21.39
N ASN A 248 -31.07 -11.63 -21.56
CA ASN A 248 -30.76 -12.99 -22.03
C ASN A 248 -30.08 -13.78 -20.90
N ALA A 249 -30.71 -14.85 -20.45
CA ALA A 249 -30.11 -15.71 -19.44
C ALA A 249 -28.77 -16.27 -19.90
N ASP A 250 -27.71 -15.97 -19.16
CA ASP A 250 -26.40 -16.57 -19.37
C ASP A 250 -26.44 -18.08 -19.06
N LYS A 251 -25.66 -18.85 -19.81
CA LYS A 251 -25.50 -20.30 -19.62
C LYS A 251 -24.08 -20.69 -19.21
N SER A 252 -23.20 -19.69 -19.04
CA SER A 252 -21.80 -19.96 -18.73
C SER A 252 -21.63 -20.49 -17.32
N GLU A 253 -20.68 -21.39 -17.18
CA GLU A 253 -20.22 -21.90 -15.90
C GLU A 253 -18.95 -21.19 -15.45
N THR A 254 -18.76 -21.15 -14.15
CA THR A 254 -17.53 -20.64 -13.55
C THR A 254 -16.38 -21.58 -13.84
N ASN A 255 -15.23 -21.00 -14.24
CA ASN A 255 -14.01 -21.74 -14.50
C ASN A 255 -12.81 -21.08 -13.83
N ILE A 256 -11.79 -21.87 -13.57
CA ILE A 256 -10.52 -21.41 -13.01
C ILE A 256 -9.43 -21.70 -14.03
N TYR A 257 -8.64 -20.67 -14.34
CA TYR A 257 -7.56 -20.70 -15.32
C TYR A 257 -6.26 -20.17 -14.72
N ARG A 258 -5.17 -20.34 -15.45
CA ARG A 258 -3.91 -19.63 -15.22
C ARG A 258 -3.54 -18.76 -16.43
N THR A 259 -2.69 -17.78 -16.20
CA THR A 259 -2.00 -17.07 -17.28
C THR A 259 -0.90 -17.94 -17.90
N ALA A 260 -0.53 -17.67 -19.17
CA ALA A 260 0.47 -18.44 -19.89
C ALA A 260 1.84 -18.48 -19.20
N ASP A 261 2.19 -17.43 -18.45
CA ASP A 261 3.44 -17.30 -17.67
C ASP A 261 3.41 -18.04 -16.31
N ASN A 262 2.31 -18.74 -15.97
CA ASN A 262 2.10 -19.44 -14.69
C ASN A 262 2.14 -18.55 -13.43
N LYS A 263 1.99 -17.23 -13.58
CA LYS A 263 2.13 -16.31 -12.45
C LYS A 263 0.82 -16.00 -11.75
N ASN A 264 -0.31 -16.12 -12.46
CA ASN A 264 -1.61 -15.71 -11.94
C ASN A 264 -2.65 -16.83 -12.07
N ILE A 265 -3.58 -16.88 -11.11
CA ILE A 265 -4.79 -17.70 -11.14
C ILE A 265 -5.98 -16.76 -11.38
N ILE A 266 -6.91 -17.21 -12.20
CA ILE A 266 -8.10 -16.47 -12.59
C ILE A 266 -9.33 -17.31 -12.29
N ILE A 267 -10.24 -16.80 -11.47
CA ILE A 267 -11.59 -17.35 -11.33
C ILE A 267 -12.56 -16.46 -12.10
N THR A 268 -13.38 -17.06 -12.97
CA THR A 268 -14.18 -16.29 -13.91
C THR A 268 -15.42 -17.05 -14.37
N ASN A 269 -16.46 -16.29 -14.69
CA ASN A 269 -17.54 -16.73 -15.59
C ASN A 269 -17.56 -15.83 -16.85
N SER A 270 -18.65 -15.80 -17.63
CA SER A 270 -18.76 -14.93 -18.82
C SER A 270 -18.78 -13.43 -18.49
N MET A 271 -19.13 -13.03 -17.25
CA MET A 271 -19.46 -11.65 -16.89
C MET A 271 -18.42 -10.99 -15.99
N VAL A 272 -17.76 -11.73 -15.12
CA VAL A 272 -16.82 -11.21 -14.15
C VAL A 272 -15.59 -12.11 -14.03
N SER A 273 -14.44 -11.50 -13.74
CA SER A 273 -13.20 -12.21 -13.43
C SER A 273 -12.51 -11.59 -12.23
N ARG A 274 -11.89 -12.42 -11.38
CA ARG A 274 -10.94 -11.97 -10.36
C ARG A 274 -9.61 -12.66 -10.59
N VAL A 275 -8.54 -11.87 -10.63
CA VAL A 275 -7.19 -12.30 -10.97
C VAL A 275 -6.30 -12.20 -9.74
N PHE A 276 -5.64 -13.30 -9.42
CA PHE A 276 -4.75 -13.41 -8.27
C PHE A 276 -3.31 -13.64 -8.69
N ARG A 277 -2.40 -12.83 -8.18
CA ARG A 277 -0.99 -13.13 -8.11
C ARG A 277 -0.75 -14.07 -6.93
N ILE A 278 0.08 -15.11 -7.12
CA ILE A 278 0.31 -16.11 -6.08
C ILE A 278 1.70 -15.94 -5.45
N MET A 279 2.65 -15.42 -6.19
CA MET A 279 4.02 -15.26 -5.73
C MET A 279 4.49 -13.81 -5.90
N PRO A 280 5.22 -13.28 -4.91
CA PRO A 280 5.78 -13.91 -3.68
C PRO A 280 4.77 -14.12 -2.54
N ASN A 281 3.54 -13.62 -2.64
CA ASN A 281 2.40 -13.91 -1.77
C ASN A 281 1.09 -13.68 -2.53
N LEU A 282 -0.02 -14.17 -1.96
CA LEU A 282 -1.35 -14.00 -2.54
C LEU A 282 -1.77 -12.54 -2.54
N ALA A 283 -2.19 -12.04 -3.69
CA ALA A 283 -2.87 -10.75 -3.80
C ALA A 283 -3.78 -10.69 -5.03
N THR A 284 -4.94 -10.07 -4.89
CA THR A 284 -5.78 -9.68 -6.02
C THR A 284 -5.06 -8.58 -6.81
N ILE A 285 -4.84 -8.83 -8.09
CA ILE A 285 -4.20 -7.85 -8.98
C ILE A 285 -5.19 -7.23 -9.96
N ASP A 286 -6.36 -7.85 -10.15
CA ASP A 286 -7.43 -7.25 -10.94
C ASP A 286 -8.79 -7.87 -10.62
N ILE A 287 -9.83 -7.07 -10.83
CA ILE A 287 -11.22 -7.49 -10.98
C ILE A 287 -11.71 -6.90 -12.29
N ILE A 288 -12.20 -7.75 -13.18
CA ILE A 288 -12.60 -7.36 -14.52
C ILE A 288 -14.12 -7.48 -14.65
N ASN A 289 -14.77 -6.36 -14.94
CA ASN A 289 -16.15 -6.36 -15.42
C ASN A 289 -16.14 -6.68 -16.91
N LYS A 290 -16.39 -7.92 -17.26
CA LYS A 290 -16.34 -8.37 -18.67
C LYS A 290 -17.46 -7.78 -19.54
N MET A 291 -18.57 -7.34 -18.93
CA MET A 291 -19.65 -6.70 -19.66
C MET A 291 -19.24 -5.33 -20.22
N THR A 292 -18.48 -4.55 -19.45
CA THR A 292 -17.95 -3.26 -19.87
C THR A 292 -16.52 -3.37 -20.42
N GLY A 293 -15.77 -4.40 -20.02
CA GLY A 293 -14.36 -4.60 -20.32
C GLY A 293 -13.45 -3.74 -19.45
N GLU A 294 -13.96 -3.28 -18.30
CA GLU A 294 -13.19 -2.44 -17.36
C GLU A 294 -12.37 -3.30 -16.41
N ASN A 295 -11.10 -2.97 -16.28
CA ASN A 295 -10.24 -3.39 -15.19
C ASN A 295 -10.45 -2.42 -14.03
N MET A 296 -10.81 -2.96 -12.87
CA MET A 296 -11.34 -2.13 -11.78
C MET A 296 -10.28 -1.71 -10.76
N LEU A 297 -9.11 -2.35 -10.73
CA LEU A 297 -8.09 -2.05 -9.71
C LEU A 297 -7.00 -1.10 -10.21
N ARG A 298 -6.68 -0.10 -9.39
CA ARG A 298 -5.55 0.83 -9.60
C ARG A 298 -4.31 0.47 -8.78
N ALA A 299 -4.48 -0.35 -7.72
CA ALA A 299 -3.35 -0.72 -6.87
C ALA A 299 -3.54 -2.10 -6.23
N VAL A 300 -2.41 -2.75 -5.98
CA VAL A 300 -2.33 -4.02 -5.27
C VAL A 300 -2.14 -3.75 -3.77
N GLY A 301 -2.69 -4.61 -2.93
CA GLY A 301 -2.59 -4.54 -1.48
C GLY A 301 -2.74 -5.90 -0.82
N THR A 302 -3.27 -5.92 0.39
CA THR A 302 -3.64 -7.12 1.13
C THR A 302 -5.00 -7.65 0.66
N GLU A 303 -5.24 -8.94 0.85
CA GLU A 303 -6.58 -9.53 0.66
C GLU A 303 -7.55 -9.13 1.77
N GLY A 304 -7.05 -8.77 2.91
CA GLY A 304 -7.78 -8.37 4.09
C GLY A 304 -6.84 -8.33 5.28
N SER A 305 -7.36 -8.12 6.47
CA SER A 305 -6.55 -8.11 7.68
C SER A 305 -7.32 -8.58 8.90
N ILE A 306 -6.57 -9.06 9.90
CA ILE A 306 -7.08 -9.38 11.23
C ILE A 306 -6.20 -8.71 12.28
N ARG A 307 -6.79 -8.29 13.40
CA ARG A 307 -6.02 -7.81 14.55
C ARG A 307 -6.02 -8.86 15.65
N ILE A 308 -4.83 -9.36 15.95
CA ILE A 308 -4.58 -10.40 16.95
C ILE A 308 -3.81 -9.74 18.09
N ASP A 309 -4.35 -9.81 19.31
CA ASP A 309 -3.73 -9.24 20.52
C ASP A 309 -3.27 -7.78 20.32
N GLY A 310 -4.12 -6.98 19.66
CA GLY A 310 -3.89 -5.56 19.39
C GLY A 310 -2.96 -5.25 18.21
N LYS A 311 -2.34 -6.25 17.55
CA LYS A 311 -1.46 -6.09 16.38
C LYS A 311 -2.15 -6.54 15.11
N THR A 312 -2.09 -5.69 14.06
CA THR A 312 -2.68 -6.00 12.75
C THR A 312 -1.78 -6.92 11.94
N TRP A 313 -2.40 -7.96 11.36
CA TRP A 313 -1.80 -8.93 10.48
C TRP A 313 -2.51 -8.94 9.13
N ASN A 314 -1.76 -8.85 8.05
CA ASN A 314 -2.27 -8.85 6.68
C ASN A 314 -2.58 -10.29 6.24
N ILE A 315 -3.67 -10.47 5.50
CA ILE A 315 -4.00 -11.74 4.84
C ILE A 315 -3.42 -11.68 3.43
N GLY A 316 -2.32 -12.38 3.18
CA GLY A 316 -1.59 -12.22 1.93
C GLY A 316 -1.06 -10.80 1.76
N GLY A 317 -1.06 -10.32 0.54
CA GLY A 317 -0.73 -8.95 0.20
C GLY A 317 0.66 -8.76 -0.38
N LEU A 318 0.72 -7.77 -1.29
CA LEU A 318 1.96 -7.34 -1.94
C LEU A 318 2.13 -5.83 -1.78
N ALA A 319 3.37 -5.41 -1.60
CA ALA A 319 3.81 -4.03 -1.44
C ALA A 319 4.91 -3.65 -2.43
N GLY A 320 5.18 -2.34 -2.55
CA GLY A 320 6.26 -1.84 -3.40
C GLY A 320 5.78 -1.28 -4.74
N GLN A 321 4.47 -1.16 -4.97
CA GLN A 321 3.96 -0.48 -6.16
C GLN A 321 4.46 0.97 -6.19
N PRO A 322 5.09 1.43 -7.29
CA PRO A 322 5.69 2.77 -7.36
C PRO A 322 4.70 3.92 -7.26
N GLU A 323 3.53 3.75 -7.85
CA GLU A 323 2.44 4.73 -7.92
C GLU A 323 1.11 4.01 -7.69
N ARG A 324 0.27 4.52 -6.81
CA ARG A 324 -1.00 3.86 -6.44
C ARG A 324 -2.23 4.39 -7.18
N GLY A 325 -2.06 5.40 -8.03
CA GLY A 325 -3.12 5.94 -8.88
C GLY A 325 -3.50 5.04 -10.06
N PHE A 326 -2.57 4.19 -10.50
CA PHE A 326 -2.75 3.22 -11.57
C PHE A 326 -1.80 2.02 -11.39
N LEU A 327 -2.09 0.91 -12.04
CA LEU A 327 -1.27 -0.31 -11.99
C LEU A 327 -0.69 -0.63 -13.37
N LYS A 328 0.64 -0.83 -13.42
CA LYS A 328 1.32 -1.31 -14.63
C LYS A 328 1.74 -2.77 -14.48
N PRO A 329 1.51 -3.61 -15.49
CA PRO A 329 1.88 -5.03 -15.44
C PRO A 329 3.35 -5.30 -15.11
N GLU A 330 4.28 -4.46 -15.61
CA GLU A 330 5.71 -4.59 -15.37
C GLU A 330 6.15 -4.35 -13.92
N TRP A 331 5.28 -3.79 -13.09
CA TRP A 331 5.55 -3.61 -11.67
C TRP A 331 5.28 -4.87 -10.85
N LEU A 332 4.36 -5.73 -11.31
CA LEU A 332 3.91 -6.91 -10.57
C LEU A 332 5.06 -7.86 -10.19
N ASP A 333 6.06 -8.01 -11.06
CA ASP A 333 7.20 -8.87 -10.80
C ASP A 333 8.21 -8.30 -9.80
N LYS A 334 8.09 -7.02 -9.48
CA LYS A 334 8.96 -6.29 -8.55
C LYS A 334 8.34 -6.10 -7.16
N LEU A 335 7.09 -6.52 -6.98
CA LEU A 335 6.41 -6.41 -5.70
C LEU A 335 6.99 -7.42 -4.70
N SER A 336 7.00 -7.06 -3.43
CA SER A 336 7.41 -7.90 -2.31
C SER A 336 6.24 -8.21 -1.38
N THR A 337 6.41 -9.17 -0.48
CA THR A 337 5.42 -9.49 0.55
C THR A 337 5.18 -8.29 1.47
N MET A 338 3.97 -8.16 1.98
CA MET A 338 3.68 -7.17 3.01
C MET A 338 4.26 -7.60 4.38
N PRO A 339 4.63 -6.64 5.23
CA PRO A 339 5.02 -6.95 6.61
C PRO A 339 3.86 -7.59 7.38
N ASN A 340 4.17 -8.36 8.41
CA ASN A 340 3.18 -9.02 9.28
C ASN A 340 2.07 -9.69 8.46
N SER A 341 2.42 -10.53 7.48
CA SER A 341 1.42 -11.16 6.63
C SER A 341 1.39 -12.68 6.78
N PHE A 342 0.18 -13.22 6.65
CA PHE A 342 -0.03 -14.64 6.40
C PHE A 342 0.43 -14.96 4.98
N MET A 343 1.15 -16.08 4.83
CA MET A 343 1.73 -16.51 3.57
C MET A 343 0.92 -17.63 2.94
N VAL A 344 0.64 -17.52 1.64
CA VAL A 344 -0.05 -18.58 0.91
C VAL A 344 0.79 -19.85 0.86
N GLU A 345 0.19 -21.00 1.20
CA GLU A 345 0.81 -22.33 1.19
C GLU A 345 0.20 -23.27 0.17
N ASP A 346 -1.09 -23.09 -0.11
CA ASP A 346 -1.83 -23.97 -1.00
C ASP A 346 -3.08 -23.29 -1.55
N PHE A 347 -3.69 -23.92 -2.56
CA PHE A 347 -5.03 -23.59 -3.01
C PHE A 347 -5.78 -24.86 -3.42
N GLU A 348 -7.09 -24.82 -3.31
CA GLU A 348 -7.99 -25.90 -3.71
C GLU A 348 -9.16 -25.35 -4.54
N ILE A 349 -9.67 -26.19 -5.44
CA ILE A 349 -10.83 -25.87 -6.27
C ILE A 349 -11.92 -26.89 -5.96
N SER A 350 -13.11 -26.40 -5.63
CA SER A 350 -14.26 -27.23 -5.35
C SER A 350 -15.54 -26.66 -6.00
N PRO A 351 -16.58 -27.48 -6.16
CA PRO A 351 -17.91 -26.93 -6.35
C PRO A 351 -18.29 -25.98 -5.23
N LEU A 352 -19.19 -25.04 -5.52
CA LEU A 352 -19.72 -24.12 -4.50
C LEU A 352 -20.20 -24.87 -3.27
N GLN A 353 -19.75 -24.42 -2.10
CA GLN A 353 -20.24 -24.86 -0.80
C GLN A 353 -20.83 -23.64 -0.06
N GLU A 354 -21.97 -23.84 0.56
CA GLU A 354 -22.57 -22.80 1.40
C GLU A 354 -21.86 -22.79 2.76
N SER A 355 -21.27 -21.65 3.13
CA SER A 355 -20.55 -21.47 4.40
C SER A 355 -21.51 -21.47 5.59
N ILE A 356 -22.72 -20.96 5.38
CA ILE A 356 -23.77 -20.84 6.40
C ILE A 356 -25.02 -21.53 5.90
N PRO A 357 -25.53 -22.57 6.59
CA PRO A 357 -26.81 -23.15 6.23
C PRO A 357 -27.94 -22.17 6.50
N TRP A 358 -28.74 -21.90 5.50
CA TRP A 358 -29.89 -21.03 5.62
C TRP A 358 -31.15 -21.64 5.01
N ALA A 359 -32.29 -21.36 5.62
CA ALA A 359 -33.58 -21.84 5.12
C ALA A 359 -34.10 -20.82 4.10
N ARG A 360 -34.46 -21.33 2.90
CA ARG A 360 -35.07 -20.48 1.87
C ARG A 360 -36.45 -20.03 2.26
N ASN A 361 -36.69 -18.75 2.15
CA ASN A 361 -37.99 -18.15 2.41
C ASN A 361 -38.97 -18.46 1.28
N ARG A 362 -40.28 -18.43 1.60
CA ARG A 362 -41.40 -18.73 0.70
C ARG A 362 -41.44 -17.89 -0.58
N TRP A 363 -40.79 -16.72 -0.56
CA TRP A 363 -40.73 -15.79 -1.71
C TRP A 363 -39.46 -15.95 -2.58
N ALA A 364 -38.57 -16.84 -2.24
CA ALA A 364 -37.50 -17.20 -3.15
C ALA A 364 -38.09 -17.96 -4.35
N LEU A 365 -38.02 -17.36 -5.54
CA LEU A 365 -38.56 -17.94 -6.77
C LEU A 365 -37.83 -19.24 -7.16
N ASN A 366 -36.53 -19.30 -6.93
CA ASN A 366 -35.73 -20.48 -7.24
C ASN A 366 -35.43 -21.28 -5.96
N LYS A 367 -35.85 -22.55 -5.95
CA LYS A 367 -35.61 -23.48 -4.84
C LYS A 367 -34.31 -24.27 -4.97
N GLN A 368 -33.64 -24.19 -6.12
CA GLN A 368 -32.34 -24.83 -6.31
C GLN A 368 -31.22 -24.02 -5.67
N ALA A 369 -30.24 -24.70 -5.09
CA ALA A 369 -29.01 -24.06 -4.63
C ALA A 369 -28.30 -23.43 -5.83
N PRO A 370 -27.72 -22.23 -5.66
CA PRO A 370 -26.92 -21.64 -6.71
C PRO A 370 -25.73 -22.56 -7.02
N SER A 371 -25.35 -22.64 -8.30
CA SER A 371 -24.13 -23.33 -8.72
C SER A 371 -22.98 -22.33 -8.88
N GLY A 372 -21.76 -22.85 -8.90
CA GLY A 372 -20.55 -22.08 -9.05
C GLY A 372 -19.32 -22.86 -8.62
N LYS A 373 -18.18 -22.20 -8.60
CA LYS A 373 -16.94 -22.78 -8.08
C LYS A 373 -16.35 -21.93 -6.96
N MET A 374 -15.71 -22.61 -6.05
CA MET A 374 -14.98 -22.03 -4.95
C MET A 374 -13.49 -22.29 -5.13
N LEU A 375 -12.70 -21.23 -5.03
CA LEU A 375 -11.24 -21.26 -4.97
C LEU A 375 -10.85 -20.90 -3.53
N THR A 376 -10.33 -21.88 -2.81
CA THR A 376 -9.88 -21.72 -1.42
C THR A 376 -8.36 -21.59 -1.38
N PHE A 377 -7.85 -20.49 -0.86
CA PHE A 377 -6.45 -20.34 -0.56
C PHE A 377 -6.19 -20.65 0.91
N THR A 378 -5.17 -21.44 1.18
CA THR A 378 -4.69 -21.71 2.53
C THR A 378 -3.48 -20.81 2.80
N LEU A 379 -3.60 -19.96 3.81
CA LEU A 379 -2.51 -19.05 4.23
C LEU A 379 -2.10 -19.38 5.65
N ARG A 380 -0.81 -19.46 5.89
CA ARG A 380 -0.22 -19.71 7.21
C ARG A 380 0.34 -18.43 7.80
N GLY A 381 0.12 -18.25 9.10
CA GLY A 381 0.74 -17.17 9.86
C GLY A 381 2.26 -17.29 9.89
N THR A 382 2.91 -16.18 10.15
CA THR A 382 4.37 -16.09 10.25
C THR A 382 4.78 -15.78 11.69
N ASN A 383 6.04 -15.96 12.02
CA ASN A 383 6.63 -15.68 13.33
C ASN A 383 5.85 -16.36 14.49
N GLU A 384 5.34 -15.58 15.43
CA GLU A 384 4.57 -16.05 16.59
C GLU A 384 3.22 -16.70 16.24
N HIS A 385 2.74 -16.52 15.00
CA HIS A 385 1.43 -17.03 14.53
C HIS A 385 1.52 -18.16 13.52
N LYS A 386 2.68 -18.85 13.42
CA LYS A 386 2.89 -19.99 12.49
C LYS A 386 1.88 -21.14 12.63
N ASP A 387 1.23 -21.24 13.78
CA ASP A 387 0.20 -22.25 14.08
C ASP A 387 -1.22 -21.77 13.74
N LEU A 388 -1.36 -20.56 13.19
CA LEU A 388 -2.63 -20.06 12.68
C LEU A 388 -2.71 -20.27 11.17
N ILE A 389 -3.89 -20.70 10.71
CA ILE A 389 -4.21 -20.88 9.30
C ILE A 389 -5.45 -20.05 8.98
N ILE A 390 -5.40 -19.36 7.86
CA ILE A 390 -6.56 -18.71 7.25
C ILE A 390 -6.91 -19.48 5.96
N LYS A 391 -8.14 -19.93 5.85
CA LYS A 391 -8.71 -20.43 4.58
C LYS A 391 -9.53 -19.31 3.99
N LEU A 392 -9.02 -18.71 2.92
CA LEU A 392 -9.68 -17.64 2.19
C LEU A 392 -10.46 -18.22 1.03
N ASN A 393 -11.77 -18.12 1.08
CA ASN A 393 -12.69 -18.66 0.08
C ASN A 393 -13.14 -17.57 -0.88
N ILE A 394 -12.95 -17.80 -2.16
CA ILE A 394 -13.42 -16.95 -3.25
C ILE A 394 -14.39 -17.77 -4.09
N VAL A 395 -15.63 -17.34 -4.13
CA VAL A 395 -16.70 -17.99 -4.89
C VAL A 395 -17.11 -17.09 -6.05
N VAL A 396 -17.22 -17.68 -7.23
CA VAL A 396 -17.91 -17.06 -8.36
C VAL A 396 -19.12 -17.93 -8.71
N TYR A 397 -20.26 -17.29 -8.83
CA TYR A 397 -21.51 -17.97 -9.14
C TYR A 397 -21.67 -18.15 -10.65
N ASP A 398 -22.27 -19.26 -11.06
CA ASP A 398 -22.63 -19.47 -12.46
C ASP A 398 -23.74 -18.50 -12.87
N LYS A 399 -23.67 -18.00 -14.10
CA LYS A 399 -24.73 -17.25 -14.79
C LYS A 399 -25.07 -15.86 -14.20
N ILE A 400 -24.37 -15.40 -13.19
CA ILE A 400 -24.55 -14.07 -12.58
C ILE A 400 -23.19 -13.44 -12.24
N PRO A 401 -23.06 -12.10 -12.32
CA PRO A 401 -21.80 -11.39 -12.05
C PRO A 401 -21.58 -11.19 -10.54
N VAL A 402 -21.57 -12.27 -9.77
CA VAL A 402 -21.41 -12.20 -8.30
C VAL A 402 -20.16 -12.94 -7.87
N ILE A 403 -19.35 -12.24 -7.07
CA ILE A 403 -18.19 -12.81 -6.35
C ILE A 403 -18.52 -12.74 -4.86
N ARG A 404 -18.38 -13.85 -4.15
CA ARG A 404 -18.43 -13.90 -2.69
C ARG A 404 -17.04 -14.19 -2.14
N LYS A 405 -16.72 -13.58 -1.04
CA LYS A 405 -15.49 -13.79 -0.29
C LYS A 405 -15.82 -14.03 1.18
N ASP A 406 -15.22 -15.04 1.74
CA ASP A 406 -15.26 -15.31 3.17
C ASP A 406 -13.93 -15.93 3.61
N PHE A 407 -13.65 -15.97 4.91
CA PHE A 407 -12.50 -16.70 5.42
C PHE A 407 -12.80 -17.41 6.74
N GLU A 408 -12.08 -18.49 6.96
CA GLU A 408 -12.09 -19.29 8.17
C GLU A 408 -10.73 -19.18 8.84
N ILE A 409 -10.71 -18.96 10.16
CA ILE A 409 -9.50 -18.92 10.96
C ILE A 409 -9.40 -20.21 11.77
N VAL A 410 -8.31 -20.96 11.57
CA VAL A 410 -8.03 -22.20 12.27
C VAL A 410 -6.82 -21.97 13.20
N ASN A 411 -7.06 -22.06 14.50
CA ASN A 411 -6.00 -22.02 15.50
C ASN A 411 -5.54 -23.47 15.83
N GLN A 412 -4.35 -23.83 15.37
CA GLN A 412 -3.71 -25.11 15.64
C GLN A 412 -2.81 -25.05 16.89
N SER A 413 -2.64 -23.88 17.49
CA SER A 413 -1.87 -23.75 18.73
C SER A 413 -2.67 -24.21 19.96
N SER A 414 -2.00 -24.47 21.05
CA SER A 414 -2.64 -24.77 22.35
C SER A 414 -3.10 -23.49 23.10
N ARG A 415 -2.79 -22.31 22.58
CA ARG A 415 -3.10 -21.03 23.22
C ARG A 415 -4.33 -20.39 22.59
N PRO A 416 -5.25 -19.85 23.38
CA PRO A 416 -6.30 -18.98 22.84
C PRO A 416 -5.67 -17.73 22.22
N ILE A 417 -6.30 -17.21 21.17
CA ILE A 417 -5.96 -15.93 20.56
C ILE A 417 -7.15 -14.99 20.70
N ASN A 418 -6.87 -13.71 20.86
CA ASN A 418 -7.91 -12.69 20.85
C ASN A 418 -7.92 -11.97 19.50
N ILE A 419 -9.04 -12.08 18.78
CA ILE A 419 -9.26 -11.35 17.52
C ILE A 419 -10.31 -10.28 17.83
N ASP A 420 -9.92 -9.02 17.76
CA ASP A 420 -10.75 -7.88 18.13
C ASP A 420 -11.15 -7.01 16.93
N HIS A 421 -10.57 -7.28 15.76
CA HIS A 421 -10.93 -6.63 14.51
C HIS A 421 -10.59 -7.50 13.31
N PHE A 422 -11.42 -7.42 12.26
CA PHE A 422 -11.11 -8.00 10.96
C PHE A 422 -11.60 -7.08 9.83
N CYS A 423 -10.87 -7.11 8.72
CA CYS A 423 -11.24 -6.53 7.45
C CYS A 423 -11.26 -7.65 6.41
N LEU A 424 -12.43 -7.95 5.87
CA LEU A 424 -12.61 -9.10 4.97
C LEU A 424 -12.09 -8.80 3.56
N GLU A 425 -12.22 -7.56 3.09
CA GLU A 425 -11.84 -7.13 1.75
C GLU A 425 -11.21 -5.73 1.78
N GLN A 426 -10.10 -5.55 1.09
CA GLN A 426 -9.45 -4.26 0.93
C GLN A 426 -8.95 -4.10 -0.50
N LEU A 427 -9.73 -3.40 -1.33
CA LEU A 427 -9.46 -3.21 -2.75
C LEU A 427 -9.30 -1.73 -3.08
N ALA A 428 -8.29 -1.40 -3.86
CA ALA A 428 -8.07 -0.05 -4.40
C ALA A 428 -8.70 0.03 -5.80
N PHE A 429 -9.98 0.38 -5.86
CA PHE A 429 -10.68 0.59 -7.12
C PHE A 429 -10.18 1.84 -7.85
N ALA A 430 -10.19 1.78 -9.19
CA ALA A 430 -10.03 2.96 -10.02
C ALA A 430 -11.26 3.86 -9.84
N GLU A 431 -11.04 5.09 -9.43
CA GLU A 431 -12.09 6.10 -9.33
C GLU A 431 -12.28 6.74 -10.70
N PRO A 432 -13.47 6.68 -11.29
CA PRO A 432 -13.70 7.23 -12.62
C PRO A 432 -13.61 8.77 -12.66
N GLU A 433 -13.91 9.45 -11.55
CA GLU A 433 -13.78 10.90 -11.40
C GLU A 433 -13.49 11.26 -9.95
N SER A 434 -12.65 12.30 -9.75
CA SER A 434 -12.37 12.81 -8.40
C SER A 434 -13.53 13.70 -7.93
N PRO A 435 -14.03 13.54 -6.69
CA PRO A 435 -15.02 14.44 -6.10
C PRO A 435 -14.51 15.88 -5.87
N GLY A 436 -13.25 16.16 -6.16
CA GLY A 436 -12.62 17.45 -5.91
C GLY A 436 -13.00 18.61 -6.83
N GLY A 437 -13.82 18.39 -7.86
CA GLY A 437 -14.24 19.46 -8.75
C GLY A 437 -15.25 18.99 -9.80
N GLY A 438 -16.52 19.16 -9.53
CA GLY A 438 -17.54 18.82 -10.50
C GLY A 438 -18.95 18.74 -9.88
N ASN A 439 -19.94 18.50 -10.72
CA ASN A 439 -21.30 18.25 -10.25
C ASN A 439 -21.40 16.77 -9.82
N PRO A 440 -21.69 16.46 -8.52
CA PRO A 440 -21.88 15.10 -8.02
C PRO A 440 -22.88 14.26 -8.84
N ASP A 441 -23.90 14.88 -9.42
CA ASP A 441 -24.92 14.20 -10.24
C ASP A 441 -24.36 13.63 -11.55
N LYS A 442 -23.13 14.01 -11.93
CA LYS A 442 -22.44 13.54 -13.14
C LYS A 442 -21.35 12.52 -12.86
N PHE A 443 -21.09 12.24 -11.60
CA PHE A 443 -20.07 11.24 -11.24
C PHE A 443 -20.51 9.85 -11.69
N ARG A 444 -19.66 9.18 -12.46
CA ARG A 444 -19.84 7.77 -12.74
C ARG A 444 -19.43 6.99 -11.50
N LEU A 445 -20.39 6.37 -10.85
CA LEU A 445 -20.10 5.40 -9.79
C LEU A 445 -19.45 4.15 -10.41
N PRO A 446 -18.53 3.50 -9.70
CA PRO A 446 -18.01 2.21 -10.15
C PRO A 446 -19.16 1.22 -10.31
N ASN A 447 -19.14 0.44 -11.39
CA ASN A 447 -20.16 -0.59 -11.68
C ASN A 447 -19.99 -1.81 -10.77
N ILE A 448 -19.99 -1.57 -9.46
CA ILE A 448 -19.87 -2.60 -8.43
C ILE A 448 -20.83 -2.29 -7.30
N HIS A 449 -21.51 -3.32 -6.83
CA HIS A 449 -22.30 -3.29 -5.61
C HIS A 449 -21.62 -4.20 -4.58
N VAL A 450 -21.47 -3.70 -3.35
CA VAL A 450 -20.84 -4.44 -2.26
C VAL A 450 -21.86 -4.60 -1.15
N GLU A 451 -22.07 -5.84 -0.71
CA GLU A 451 -22.89 -6.18 0.44
C GLU A 451 -22.06 -6.97 1.45
N SER A 452 -22.41 -6.83 2.72
CA SER A 452 -21.84 -7.61 3.82
C SER A 452 -22.97 -8.30 4.55
N ASP A 453 -22.78 -9.60 4.84
CA ASP A 453 -23.71 -10.38 5.68
C ASP A 453 -23.60 -9.99 7.17
N TYR A 454 -22.69 -9.07 7.49
CA TYR A 454 -22.49 -8.51 8.82
C TYR A 454 -23.10 -7.11 8.88
N ALA A 455 -24.17 -6.95 9.63
CA ALA A 455 -24.80 -5.66 9.91
C ALA A 455 -24.35 -5.12 11.28
#